data_183bd6106e0dbe1d3f65d3705602b3b0
#
_entry.id   183bd6106e0dbe1d3f65d3705602b3b0
#
_cell.length_a   1.000
_cell.length_b   1.000
_cell.length_c   1.000
_cell.angle_alpha   90.00
_cell.angle_beta   90.00
_cell.angle_gamma   90.00
#
_symmetry.space_group_name_H-M   'P 1'
#
loop_
_entity.id
_entity.type
_entity.pdbx_description
1 polymer ?
#
loop_
_entity_poly.entity_id
_entity_poly.type
_entity_poly.pdbx_seq_one_letter_code
_entity_poly.pdbx_strand_id
1 'polypeptide(L)'
;MSNYFQEFDNKSVIITGAGKGIGRATVIEMARRGAKVIAMARTQSDLVSLQADIGCTTIKVDLTDNVDARAAMKQAGTCDYLINCAGTNVLESVLVMTEEGYEAVMGINPFGPT
;
A
#
# COMPACT_ATOMS: atom_id res chain seq x y z
N MET A 1 5.32 3.68 26.65
CA MET A 1 5.37 2.99 26.27
C MET A 1 5.14 3.19 25.26
N SER A 2 4.86 3.56 24.83
CA SER A 2 4.81 3.65 24.18
C SER A 2 4.77 4.23 22.99
N ASN A 3 5.53 5.03 22.60
CA ASN A 3 5.70 5.50 21.27
C ASN A 3 6.07 4.41 20.32
N TYR A 4 6.40 3.30 20.84
CA TYR A 4 6.74 2.15 20.03
C TYR A 4 5.59 1.74 19.11
N PHE A 5 4.36 1.81 19.60
CA PHE A 5 3.22 1.43 18.81
C PHE A 5 2.72 2.53 17.90
N GLN A 6 3.31 3.70 17.99
CA GLN A 6 2.91 4.85 17.19
C GLN A 6 4.03 5.38 16.32
N GLU A 7 4.99 4.53 16.02
CA GLU A 7 6.13 4.98 15.24
C GLU A 7 5.76 5.42 13.83
N PHE A 8 4.60 4.98 13.32
CA PHE A 8 4.11 5.39 12.00
C PHE A 8 2.95 6.38 12.08
N ASP A 9 2.79 7.02 13.22
CA ASP A 9 1.71 7.98 13.42
C ASP A 9 1.77 9.07 12.36
N ASN A 10 0.65 9.33 11.72
CA ASN A 10 0.55 10.33 10.65
C ASN A 10 1.34 9.99 9.39
N LYS A 11 1.85 8.78 9.26
CA LYS A 11 2.51 8.35 8.04
C LYS A 11 1.51 7.64 7.14
N SER A 12 1.60 7.90 5.85
CA SER A 12 0.75 7.27 4.86
C SER A 12 1.47 6.08 4.26
N VAL A 13 0.83 4.94 4.22
CA VAL A 13 1.43 3.70 3.73
C VAL A 13 0.49 3.04 2.73
N ILE A 14 0.97 2.80 1.52
CA ILE A 14 0.23 2.03 0.54
C ILE A 14 0.71 0.58 0.64
N ILE A 15 -0.22 -0.35 0.77
CA ILE A 15 0.10 -1.77 0.85
C ILE A 15 -0.64 -2.49 -0.26
N THR A 16 0.10 -3.09 -1.19
CA THR A 16 -0.48 -3.85 -2.29
C THR A 16 -0.57 -5.31 -1.89
N GLY A 17 -1.45 -6.07 -2.56
CA GLY A 17 -1.67 -7.46 -2.20
C GLY A 17 -2.24 -7.57 -0.79
N ALA A 18 -3.06 -6.61 -0.40
CA ALA A 18 -3.47 -6.45 0.99
C ALA A 18 -4.59 -7.38 1.42
N GLY A 19 -5.21 -8.05 0.49
CA GLY A 19 -6.42 -8.84 0.80
C GLY A 19 -6.18 -10.10 1.59
N LYS A 20 -5.02 -10.71 1.45
CA LYS A 20 -4.75 -12.02 2.04
C LYS A 20 -3.29 -12.15 2.45
N GLY A 21 -3.01 -13.15 3.26
CA GLY A 21 -1.67 -13.56 3.61
C GLY A 21 -0.83 -12.47 4.23
N ILE A 22 0.39 -12.36 3.76
CA ILE A 22 1.36 -11.41 4.31
C ILE A 22 0.88 -9.98 4.15
N GLY A 23 0.26 -9.67 3.01
CA GLY A 23 -0.26 -8.32 2.77
C GLY A 23 -1.29 -7.92 3.79
N ARG A 24 -2.24 -8.79 4.07
CA ARG A 24 -3.28 -8.51 5.05
C ARG A 24 -2.68 -8.36 6.46
N ALA A 25 -1.76 -9.23 6.82
CA ALA A 25 -1.09 -9.14 8.12
C ALA A 25 -0.33 -7.83 8.26
N THR A 26 0.28 -7.37 7.17
CA THR A 26 1.01 -6.11 7.15
C THR A 26 0.07 -4.93 7.35
N VAL A 27 -1.11 -4.94 6.72
CA VAL A 27 -2.10 -3.90 6.93
C VAL A 27 -2.47 -3.80 8.40
N ILE A 28 -2.73 -4.93 9.02
CA ILE A 28 -3.13 -4.97 10.42
C ILE A 28 -2.02 -4.38 11.29
N GLU A 29 -0.80 -4.82 11.06
CA GLU A 29 0.32 -4.37 11.88
C GLU A 29 0.61 -2.87 11.69
N MET A 30 0.59 -2.39 10.45
CA MET A 30 0.86 -0.98 10.20
C MET A 30 -0.23 -0.09 10.78
N ALA A 31 -1.48 -0.52 10.71
CA ALA A 31 -2.57 0.23 11.31
C ALA A 31 -2.43 0.30 12.82
N ARG A 32 -2.00 -0.79 13.44
CA ARG A 32 -1.75 -0.81 14.90
C ARG A 32 -0.66 0.17 15.31
N ARG A 33 0.27 0.44 14.41
CA ARG A 33 1.38 1.36 14.68
C ARG A 33 1.07 2.81 14.32
N GLY A 34 -0.17 3.09 14.01
CA GLY A 34 -0.62 4.46 13.78
C GLY A 34 -0.60 4.94 12.34
N ALA A 35 -0.23 4.07 11.41
CA ALA A 35 -0.15 4.47 10.00
C ALA A 35 -1.53 4.69 9.40
N LYS A 36 -1.60 5.59 8.44
CA LYS A 36 -2.78 5.73 7.59
C LYS A 36 -2.59 4.78 6.43
N VAL A 37 -3.26 3.66 6.47
CA VAL A 37 -3.06 2.60 5.48
C VAL A 37 -4.02 2.76 4.31
N ILE A 38 -3.47 2.63 3.11
CA ILE A 38 -4.25 2.52 1.89
C ILE A 38 -4.02 1.11 1.38
N ALA A 39 -5.03 0.27 1.51
CA ALA A 39 -4.93 -1.14 1.17
C ALA A 39 -5.40 -1.35 -0.26
N MET A 40 -4.56 -1.95 -1.09
CA MET A 40 -4.89 -2.24 -2.47
C MET A 40 -4.97 -3.74 -2.67
N ALA A 41 -6.06 -4.20 -3.26
CA ALA A 41 -6.25 -5.60 -3.53
C ALA A 41 -7.18 -5.78 -4.72
N ARG A 42 -7.18 -6.98 -5.26
CA ARG A 42 -7.95 -7.30 -6.45
C ARG A 42 -9.38 -7.73 -6.10
N THR A 43 -9.59 -8.26 -4.91
CA THR A 43 -10.86 -8.86 -4.52
C THR A 43 -11.65 -7.92 -3.61
N GLN A 44 -12.82 -7.50 -4.08
CA GLN A 44 -13.65 -6.56 -3.36
C GLN A 44 -14.04 -7.06 -1.96
N SER A 45 -14.37 -8.33 -1.85
CA SER A 45 -14.79 -8.89 -0.58
C SER A 45 -13.68 -8.83 0.47
N ASP A 46 -12.43 -9.00 0.04
CA ASP A 46 -11.29 -8.87 0.95
C ASP A 46 -11.14 -7.44 1.46
N LEU A 47 -11.40 -6.47 0.58
CA LEU A 47 -11.30 -5.07 0.95
C LEU A 47 -12.43 -4.66 1.90
N VAL A 48 -13.62 -5.17 1.67
CA VAL A 48 -14.75 -4.92 2.56
C VAL A 48 -14.44 -5.46 3.95
N SER A 49 -13.86 -6.66 4.00
CA SER A 49 -13.47 -7.28 5.27
C SER A 49 -12.42 -6.46 6.01
N LEU A 50 -11.42 -5.97 5.28
CA LEU A 50 -10.37 -5.13 5.88
C LEU A 50 -10.95 -3.82 6.41
N GLN A 51 -11.82 -3.21 5.64
CA GLN A 51 -12.41 -1.95 6.06
C GLN A 51 -13.26 -2.12 7.30
N ALA A 52 -14.00 -3.23 7.38
CA ALA A 52 -14.82 -3.51 8.54
C ALA A 52 -13.98 -3.76 9.79
N ASP A 53 -12.85 -4.47 9.62
CA ASP A 53 -12.00 -4.84 10.76
C ASP A 53 -11.08 -3.73 11.21
N ILE A 54 -10.55 -2.96 10.26
CA ILE A 54 -9.46 -2.01 10.52
C ILE A 54 -9.91 -0.56 10.30
N GLY A 55 -10.80 -0.33 9.37
CA GLY A 55 -11.23 1.01 9.03
C GLY A 55 -10.28 1.76 8.11
N CYS A 56 -9.43 1.04 7.39
CA CYS A 56 -8.47 1.68 6.49
C CYS A 56 -9.13 2.09 5.17
N THR A 57 -8.42 2.91 4.41
CA THR A 57 -8.83 3.25 3.05
C THR A 57 -8.53 2.06 2.15
N THR A 58 -9.43 1.75 1.24
CA THR A 58 -9.25 0.62 0.34
C THR A 58 -9.42 1.05 -1.11
N ILE A 59 -8.63 0.43 -2.00
CA ILE A 59 -8.72 0.66 -3.43
C ILE A 59 -8.68 -0.69 -4.12
N LYS A 60 -9.72 -0.99 -4.89
CA LYS A 60 -9.73 -2.21 -5.69
C LYS A 60 -8.94 -1.97 -6.96
N VAL A 61 -7.97 -2.83 -7.22
CA VAL A 61 -7.11 -2.68 -8.39
C VAL A 61 -6.53 -4.02 -8.81
N ASP A 62 -6.44 -4.21 -10.12
CA ASP A 62 -5.71 -5.31 -10.70
C ASP A 62 -4.34 -4.79 -11.11
N LEU A 63 -3.33 -5.11 -10.33
CA LEU A 63 -1.98 -4.60 -10.57
C LEU A 63 -1.27 -5.26 -11.75
N THR A 64 -1.91 -6.23 -12.40
CA THR A 64 -1.39 -6.76 -13.65
C THR A 64 -1.83 -5.93 -14.83
N ASP A 65 -2.77 -5.02 -14.64
CA ASP A 65 -3.26 -4.11 -15.65
C ASP A 65 -2.59 -2.76 -15.46
N ASN A 66 -1.80 -2.35 -16.43
CA ASN A 66 -1.02 -1.11 -16.35
C ASN A 66 -1.90 0.13 -16.18
N VAL A 67 -3.03 0.18 -16.88
CA VAL A 67 -3.93 1.32 -16.80
C VAL A 67 -4.58 1.38 -15.42
N ASP A 68 -5.02 0.24 -14.93
CA ASP A 68 -5.67 0.14 -13.64
C ASP A 68 -4.69 0.48 -12.51
N ALA A 69 -3.49 -0.04 -12.59
CA ALA A 69 -2.46 0.23 -11.59
C ALA A 69 -2.12 1.72 -11.51
N ARG A 70 -1.99 2.33 -12.67
CA ARG A 70 -1.67 3.76 -12.75
C ARG A 70 -2.79 4.62 -12.16
N ALA A 71 -4.03 4.27 -12.47
CA ALA A 71 -5.19 4.98 -11.96
C ALA A 71 -5.27 4.84 -10.42
N ALA A 72 -5.00 3.65 -9.91
CA ALA A 72 -5.02 3.40 -8.47
C ALA A 72 -3.95 4.21 -7.73
N MET A 73 -2.75 4.27 -8.29
CA MET A 73 -1.67 5.04 -7.67
C MET A 73 -2.01 6.53 -7.68
N LYS A 74 -2.62 7.00 -8.73
CA LYS A 74 -3.06 8.38 -8.82
C LYS A 74 -4.14 8.68 -7.78
N GLN A 75 -5.07 7.77 -7.63
CA GLN A 75 -6.15 7.90 -6.65
C GLN A 75 -5.59 7.92 -5.21
N ALA A 76 -4.59 7.11 -4.94
CA ALA A 76 -3.98 7.04 -3.62
C ALA A 76 -3.21 8.32 -3.28
N GLY A 77 -2.66 8.97 -4.28
CA GLY A 77 -1.89 10.20 -4.10
C GLY A 77 -0.50 9.90 -3.58
N THR A 78 0.10 10.88 -2.91
CA THR A 78 1.44 10.70 -2.37
C THR A 78 1.39 9.90 -1.08
N CYS A 79 2.44 9.18 -0.79
CA CYS A 79 2.52 8.41 0.44
C CYS A 79 3.96 8.45 0.96
N ASP A 80 4.11 8.14 2.24
CA ASP A 80 5.44 8.09 2.86
C ASP A 80 6.12 6.77 2.55
N TYR A 81 5.36 5.68 2.47
CA TYR A 81 5.92 4.34 2.25
C TYR A 81 5.04 3.52 1.32
N LEU A 82 5.67 2.65 0.55
CA LEU A 82 4.97 1.66 -0.25
C LEU A 82 5.48 0.28 0.12
N ILE A 83 4.58 -0.62 0.47
CA ILE A 83 4.92 -2.00 0.73
C ILE A 83 4.23 -2.86 -0.34
N ASN A 84 5.03 -3.44 -1.22
CA ASN A 84 4.51 -4.18 -2.35
C ASN A 84 4.46 -5.68 -2.07
N CYS A 85 3.36 -6.15 -1.52
CA CYS A 85 3.16 -7.56 -1.25
C CYS A 85 2.58 -8.31 -2.44
N ALA A 86 2.12 -7.58 -3.44
CA ALA A 86 1.63 -8.21 -4.67
C ALA A 86 2.77 -8.69 -5.57
N GLY A 87 3.92 -8.04 -5.51
CA GLY A 87 5.11 -8.47 -6.24
C GLY A 87 5.00 -8.35 -7.76
N THR A 88 4.32 -7.32 -8.24
CA THR A 88 4.11 -7.21 -9.68
C THR A 88 5.05 -6.22 -10.35
N ASN A 89 5.55 -6.59 -11.51
CA ASN A 89 6.42 -5.74 -12.32
C ASN A 89 5.68 -4.55 -12.92
N VAL A 90 4.38 -4.68 -13.10
CA VAL A 90 3.57 -3.58 -13.60
C VAL A 90 3.62 -2.42 -12.64
N LEU A 91 3.53 -2.70 -11.35
CA LEU A 91 3.60 -1.67 -10.34
C LEU A 91 4.96 -0.97 -10.35
N GLU A 92 6.05 -1.73 -10.52
CA GLU A 92 7.38 -1.15 -10.64
C GLU A 92 7.44 -0.16 -11.79
N SER A 93 6.91 -0.55 -12.95
CA SER A 93 6.90 0.30 -14.12
C SER A 93 6.14 1.60 -13.88
N VAL A 94 4.99 1.49 -13.23
CA VAL A 94 4.17 2.67 -12.94
C VAL A 94 4.91 3.62 -12.00
N LEU A 95 5.57 3.10 -10.99
CA LEU A 95 6.29 3.93 -10.03
C LEU A 95 7.48 4.63 -10.65
N VAL A 96 8.18 3.96 -11.54
CA VAL A 96 9.33 4.56 -12.24
C VAL A 96 8.87 5.70 -13.15
N MET A 97 7.70 5.55 -13.74
CA MET A 97 7.20 6.56 -14.67
C MET A 97 6.61 7.79 -13.98
N THR A 98 6.34 7.71 -12.69
CA THR A 98 5.75 8.82 -11.95
C THR A 98 6.79 9.35 -10.97
N GLU A 99 7.50 10.37 -11.38
CA GLU A 99 8.65 10.85 -10.64
C GLU A 99 8.35 11.18 -9.19
N GLU A 100 7.28 11.91 -8.95
CA GLU A 100 6.93 12.28 -7.59
C GLU A 100 6.55 11.08 -6.75
N GLY A 101 5.75 10.20 -7.32
CA GLY A 101 5.36 8.99 -6.63
C GLY A 101 6.53 8.10 -6.34
N TYR A 102 7.45 8.04 -7.29
CA TYR A 102 8.65 7.23 -7.14
C TYR A 102 9.48 7.70 -5.96
N GLU A 103 9.68 8.99 -5.86
CA GLU A 103 10.45 9.55 -4.76
C GLU A 103 9.77 9.29 -3.42
N ALA A 104 8.47 9.40 -3.38
CA ALA A 104 7.74 9.21 -2.15
C ALA A 104 7.88 7.80 -1.60
N VAL A 105 8.03 6.81 -2.46
CA VAL A 105 8.09 5.42 -2.02
C VAL A 105 9.50 4.86 -1.88
N MET A 106 10.49 5.63 -2.25
CA MET A 106 11.87 5.12 -2.21
C MET A 106 12.38 4.81 -0.81
N GLY A 107 11.75 5.37 0.19
CA GLY A 107 12.16 5.14 1.57
C GLY A 107 12.09 3.67 1.96
N ILE A 108 11.10 2.93 1.41
CA ILE A 108 10.98 1.54 1.75
C ILE A 108 10.80 0.75 0.48
N ASN A 109 11.39 1.16 -0.54
CA ASN A 109 11.21 0.60 -1.86
C ASN A 109 11.65 -0.86 -1.95
N PRO A 110 10.72 -1.78 -2.24
CA PRO A 110 11.09 -3.19 -2.41
C PRO A 110 11.94 -3.42 -3.66
N PHE A 111 12.02 -2.47 -4.55
CA PHE A 111 12.80 -2.56 -5.76
C PHE A 111 14.20 -2.04 -5.59
N GLY A 112 14.46 -1.40 -4.45
CA GLY A 112 15.67 -0.65 -4.30
C GLY A 112 16.84 -1.54 -4.47
N PRO A 113 17.61 -1.76 -3.56
CA PRO A 113 18.89 -2.38 -3.76
C PRO A 113 18.87 -3.80 -4.28
N THR A 114 17.94 -4.25 -4.85
CA THR A 114 18.01 -5.62 -5.35
C THR A 114 18.94 -5.76 -6.54
#